data_63283615524f5f4b29e64eba531ed55f
#
_entry.id   63283615524f5f4b29e64eba531ed55f
#
_cell.length_a   1.000
_cell.length_b   1.000
_cell.length_c   1.000
_cell.angle_alpha   90.00
_cell.angle_beta   90.00
_cell.angle_gamma   90.00
#
_symmetry.space_group_name_H-M   'P 1'
#
loop_
_entity.id
_entity.type
_entity.pdbx_description
1 polymer ?
#
loop_
_entity_poly.entity_id
_entity_poly.type
_entity_poly.pdbx_seq_one_letter_code
_entity_poly.pdbx_strand_id
1 'polypeptide(L)'
;MKVEIVDQLISKDPSLESSRQALEAMSEGAYCIHRSWGLGKISGFDTDRNMILIDFEEEERKSHAMDPVFCLGKIEVLDNEHIIAKHRNNPDEINLLAKKEPVDLVIDILSKFEDGCAATRDIERILGFLFGPSKGKKWWTATKKLLIKDPRVAVPNKKTEPYVLRDEPVKPEQEILQDFFDEKRSKEKIVLAEKLFDLAAEKEDLQADLPQVLIDLTSAIMEARNLSDADRLYGIWVRNNLARDVEEDVEKLEPTSASILKECEDDLPRLADLMPTKFHDRFLDLVTRVYPENWKPIVLNLLHNTSVKFSGECAHFLVDRDEPKLLLKSLNEALDEQTLKASVLLWVLKFREHSKFQDLLKDLISPRLLTAVFAAIDHESLHNSSTRRIPLAEILSDDKQLLPDILSKGTSENAQDLAQALILNPGFEDLSKRSLLARFIKRFPEIQDLLDGNASDDSSDSSAVTDDSLIVSQSSYDQKIADLDELTKVKIPENSLAIETAREHGDLRENAEYHMAKDEQKVLLARQSELQADIMRAKPTDFTDVTSDSVGIGSIVQLLDQTTNQEHTYTVLGAWDSDPDNNILSYLTPLGQMLLGKKIDDIVKTDVEGNVQTWKVHGLSRWVDKK
;
A
#
# COMPACT_ATOMS: atom_id res chain seq x y z
N MET A 1 -25.87 6.19 -46.13
CA MET A 1 -26.85 7.15 -46.71
C MET A 1 -27.24 6.75 -48.12
N LYS A 2 -28.34 7.31 -48.67
CA LYS A 2 -28.66 7.07 -50.09
C LYS A 2 -27.55 7.67 -50.96
N VAL A 3 -27.18 6.96 -52.03
CA VAL A 3 -26.09 7.37 -52.96
C VAL A 3 -26.29 8.80 -53.48
N GLU A 4 -27.52 9.18 -53.82
CA GLU A 4 -27.87 10.50 -54.31
C GLU A 4 -27.54 11.64 -53.31
N ILE A 5 -27.69 11.39 -52.03
CA ILE A 5 -27.36 12.34 -50.96
C ILE A 5 -25.83 12.45 -50.78
N VAL A 6 -25.14 11.32 -50.87
CA VAL A 6 -23.67 11.27 -50.80
C VAL A 6 -23.06 12.03 -52.00
N ASP A 7 -23.59 11.82 -53.19
CA ASP A 7 -23.18 12.55 -54.41
C ASP A 7 -23.40 14.06 -54.30
N GLN A 8 -24.48 14.48 -53.65
CA GLN A 8 -24.75 15.91 -53.39
C GLN A 8 -23.76 16.51 -52.38
N LEU A 9 -23.38 15.74 -51.34
CA LEU A 9 -22.36 16.17 -50.35
C LEU A 9 -20.99 16.30 -51.02
N ILE A 10 -20.58 15.32 -51.81
CA ILE A 10 -19.30 15.30 -52.54
C ILE A 10 -19.26 16.39 -53.62
N SER A 11 -20.38 16.67 -54.27
CA SER A 11 -20.43 17.77 -55.24
C SER A 11 -20.22 19.16 -54.61
N LYS A 12 -20.59 19.31 -53.32
CA LYS A 12 -20.35 20.53 -52.53
C LYS A 12 -18.94 20.61 -51.99
N ASP A 13 -18.39 19.47 -51.56
CA ASP A 13 -17.04 19.32 -51.04
C ASP A 13 -16.34 18.10 -51.65
N PRO A 14 -15.56 18.29 -52.72
CA PRO A 14 -14.84 17.19 -53.38
C PRO A 14 -13.83 16.44 -52.50
N SER A 15 -13.39 17.01 -51.38
CA SER A 15 -12.48 16.34 -50.46
C SER A 15 -13.13 15.12 -49.78
N LEU A 16 -14.45 15.04 -49.74
CA LEU A 16 -15.23 13.94 -49.17
C LEU A 16 -15.24 12.68 -50.04
N GLU A 17 -14.71 12.74 -51.28
CA GLU A 17 -14.64 11.56 -52.15
C GLU A 17 -13.90 10.41 -51.50
N SER A 18 -12.82 10.68 -50.78
CA SER A 18 -12.07 9.66 -50.00
C SER A 18 -12.89 9.01 -48.87
N SER A 19 -13.96 9.67 -48.43
CA SER A 19 -14.84 9.19 -47.35
C SER A 19 -16.19 8.69 -47.86
N ARG A 20 -16.36 8.52 -49.18
CA ARG A 20 -17.60 8.08 -49.83
C ARG A 20 -18.17 6.83 -49.18
N GLN A 21 -17.36 5.79 -49.03
CA GLN A 21 -17.75 4.52 -48.45
C GLN A 21 -18.28 4.65 -47.01
N ALA A 22 -17.62 5.50 -46.19
CA ALA A 22 -18.04 5.76 -44.82
C ALA A 22 -19.37 6.52 -44.77
N LEU A 23 -19.60 7.47 -45.68
CA LEU A 23 -20.88 8.20 -45.79
C LEU A 23 -22.01 7.27 -46.26
N GLU A 24 -21.77 6.40 -47.24
CA GLU A 24 -22.75 5.41 -47.71
C GLU A 24 -23.12 4.42 -46.57
N ALA A 25 -22.14 3.99 -45.75
CA ALA A 25 -22.39 3.13 -44.60
C ALA A 25 -23.34 3.75 -43.58
N MET A 26 -23.43 5.09 -43.47
CA MET A 26 -24.38 5.80 -42.60
C MET A 26 -25.82 5.70 -43.13
N SER A 27 -26.33 4.49 -43.31
CA SER A 27 -27.67 4.23 -43.84
C SER A 27 -28.71 4.16 -42.72
N GLU A 28 -29.98 4.43 -43.10
CA GLU A 28 -31.11 4.28 -42.18
C GLU A 28 -31.20 2.83 -41.67
N GLY A 29 -31.34 2.67 -40.38
CA GLY A 29 -31.37 1.38 -39.71
C GLY A 29 -30.01 0.86 -39.25
N ALA A 30 -28.88 1.43 -39.70
CA ALA A 30 -27.55 1.05 -39.28
C ALA A 30 -27.30 1.46 -37.82
N TYR A 31 -26.56 0.61 -37.09
CA TYR A 31 -26.10 0.93 -35.76
C TYR A 31 -24.76 1.67 -35.82
N CYS A 32 -24.54 2.55 -34.85
CA CYS A 32 -23.28 3.29 -34.75
C CYS A 32 -22.90 3.49 -33.26
N ILE A 33 -21.60 3.66 -33.00
CA ILE A 33 -21.08 3.99 -31.67
C ILE A 33 -20.53 5.42 -31.72
N HIS A 34 -21.05 6.29 -30.87
CA HIS A 34 -20.52 7.64 -30.66
C HIS A 34 -19.62 7.62 -29.42
N ARG A 35 -18.48 8.34 -29.48
CA ARG A 35 -17.49 8.33 -28.41
C ARG A 35 -18.04 8.77 -27.04
N SER A 36 -18.97 9.75 -27.04
CA SER A 36 -19.54 10.31 -25.80
C SER A 36 -20.96 9.84 -25.50
N TRP A 37 -21.77 9.48 -26.52
CA TRP A 37 -23.18 9.13 -26.37
C TRP A 37 -23.46 7.62 -26.53
N GLY A 38 -22.41 6.80 -26.63
CA GLY A 38 -22.54 5.35 -26.69
C GLY A 38 -23.19 4.85 -27.98
N LEU A 39 -23.96 3.76 -27.84
CA LEU A 39 -24.59 3.07 -28.96
C LEU A 39 -25.84 3.82 -29.43
N GLY A 40 -25.97 4.00 -30.74
CA GLY A 40 -27.11 4.60 -31.37
C GLY A 40 -27.53 3.88 -32.64
N LYS A 41 -28.74 4.17 -33.11
CA LYS A 41 -29.28 3.69 -34.37
C LYS A 41 -29.61 4.89 -35.29
N ILE A 42 -29.19 4.84 -36.52
CA ILE A 42 -29.49 5.87 -37.51
C ILE A 42 -30.98 5.71 -37.89
N SER A 43 -31.79 6.70 -37.51
CA SER A 43 -33.24 6.69 -37.73
C SER A 43 -33.66 7.32 -39.04
N GLY A 44 -32.78 8.08 -39.70
CA GLY A 44 -33.04 8.68 -40.99
C GLY A 44 -32.11 9.82 -41.35
N PHE A 45 -32.49 10.56 -42.37
CA PHE A 45 -31.80 11.75 -42.84
C PHE A 45 -32.80 12.89 -43.06
N ASP A 46 -32.55 14.04 -42.44
CA ASP A 46 -33.31 15.28 -42.63
C ASP A 46 -32.73 16.01 -43.86
N THR A 47 -33.47 15.95 -44.97
CA THR A 47 -33.06 16.57 -46.24
C THR A 47 -33.09 18.09 -46.21
N ASP A 48 -33.96 18.69 -45.39
CA ASP A 48 -34.10 20.16 -45.32
C ASP A 48 -32.92 20.77 -44.57
N ARG A 49 -32.45 20.09 -43.54
CA ARG A 49 -31.32 20.52 -42.71
C ARG A 49 -29.99 19.88 -43.09
N ASN A 50 -30.03 18.90 -43.97
CA ASN A 50 -28.86 18.11 -44.40
C ASN A 50 -28.17 17.42 -43.23
N MET A 51 -28.96 16.81 -42.29
CA MET A 51 -28.51 16.20 -41.06
C MET A 51 -28.86 14.73 -40.98
N ILE A 52 -27.97 13.90 -40.42
CA ILE A 52 -28.29 12.54 -40.03
C ILE A 52 -29.03 12.57 -38.70
N LEU A 53 -30.09 11.76 -38.57
CA LEU A 53 -30.85 11.60 -37.35
C LEU A 53 -30.42 10.29 -36.68
N ILE A 54 -29.99 10.37 -35.41
CA ILE A 54 -29.50 9.22 -34.65
C ILE A 54 -30.24 9.14 -33.34
N ASP A 55 -30.73 7.93 -33.00
CA ASP A 55 -31.37 7.59 -31.73
C ASP A 55 -30.34 6.89 -30.83
N PHE A 56 -29.79 7.59 -29.87
CA PHE A 56 -28.87 6.99 -28.89
C PHE A 56 -29.64 6.25 -27.78
N GLU A 57 -29.14 5.09 -27.35
CA GLU A 57 -29.83 4.23 -26.37
C GLU A 57 -29.91 4.86 -24.99
N GLU A 58 -28.83 5.53 -24.54
CA GLU A 58 -28.68 6.13 -23.19
C GLU A 58 -29.31 7.54 -23.09
N GLU A 59 -29.75 8.13 -24.22
CA GLU A 59 -30.33 9.48 -24.27
C GLU A 59 -31.84 9.42 -24.31
N GLU A 60 -32.51 10.24 -23.47
CA GLU A 60 -33.98 10.38 -23.48
C GLU A 60 -34.49 11.01 -24.74
N ARG A 61 -33.75 12.00 -25.27
CA ARG A 61 -34.10 12.69 -26.49
C ARG A 61 -33.76 11.85 -27.70
N LYS A 62 -34.75 11.59 -28.55
CA LYS A 62 -34.57 10.86 -29.80
C LYS A 62 -34.32 11.83 -30.99
N SER A 63 -33.87 11.28 -32.09
CA SER A 63 -33.60 12.00 -33.34
C SER A 63 -32.58 13.13 -33.20
N HIS A 64 -31.41 12.80 -32.61
CA HIS A 64 -30.27 13.71 -32.56
C HIS A 64 -29.81 14.01 -33.98
N ALA A 65 -29.94 15.29 -34.40
CA ALA A 65 -29.54 15.75 -35.70
C ALA A 65 -28.02 16.07 -35.70
N MET A 66 -27.24 15.37 -36.51
CA MET A 66 -25.80 15.54 -36.64
C MET A 66 -25.39 15.79 -38.09
N ASP A 67 -24.40 16.65 -38.26
CA ASP A 67 -23.82 16.89 -39.59
C ASP A 67 -23.07 15.64 -40.08
N PRO A 68 -23.31 15.16 -41.32
CA PRO A 68 -22.67 13.96 -41.84
C PRO A 68 -21.13 14.01 -41.85
N VAL A 69 -20.57 15.19 -42.16
CA VAL A 69 -19.12 15.39 -42.23
C VAL A 69 -18.51 15.35 -40.83
N PHE A 70 -19.20 15.96 -39.86
CA PHE A 70 -18.81 15.87 -38.45
C PHE A 70 -18.86 14.42 -37.92
N CYS A 71 -19.81 13.63 -38.41
CA CYS A 71 -19.94 12.21 -38.03
C CYS A 71 -18.75 11.37 -38.48
N LEU A 72 -18.09 11.66 -39.62
CA LEU A 72 -16.95 10.87 -40.13
C LEU A 72 -15.81 10.67 -39.13
N GLY A 73 -15.59 11.64 -38.22
CA GLY A 73 -14.53 11.52 -37.20
C GLY A 73 -15.03 11.20 -35.78
N LYS A 74 -16.36 11.03 -35.58
CA LYS A 74 -16.97 10.93 -34.24
C LYS A 74 -17.81 9.69 -34.03
N ILE A 75 -18.31 9.07 -35.08
CA ILE A 75 -19.09 7.85 -35.00
C ILE A 75 -18.41 6.71 -35.76
N GLU A 76 -18.46 5.54 -35.17
CA GLU A 76 -18.10 4.28 -35.79
C GLU A 76 -19.39 3.59 -36.24
N VAL A 77 -19.59 3.46 -37.54
CA VAL A 77 -20.78 2.79 -38.12
C VAL A 77 -20.50 1.28 -38.10
N LEU A 78 -21.43 0.53 -37.50
CA LEU A 78 -21.34 -0.91 -37.43
C LEU A 78 -21.99 -1.55 -38.65
N ASP A 79 -21.32 -2.49 -39.28
CA ASP A 79 -21.94 -3.31 -40.30
C ASP A 79 -22.99 -4.26 -39.69
N ASN A 80 -23.87 -4.82 -40.53
CA ASN A 80 -24.93 -5.73 -40.06
C ASN A 80 -24.39 -7.04 -39.50
N GLU A 81 -23.16 -7.41 -39.86
CA GLU A 81 -22.47 -8.61 -39.36
C GLU A 81 -21.73 -8.36 -38.05
N HIS A 82 -21.65 -7.09 -37.60
CA HIS A 82 -21.02 -6.76 -36.33
C HIS A 82 -21.84 -7.33 -35.18
N ILE A 83 -21.18 -7.91 -34.18
CA ILE A 83 -21.81 -8.63 -33.07
C ILE A 83 -22.84 -7.79 -32.30
N ILE A 84 -22.60 -6.49 -32.14
CA ILE A 84 -23.55 -5.56 -31.48
C ILE A 84 -24.81 -5.40 -32.33
N ALA A 85 -24.68 -5.26 -33.66
CA ALA A 85 -25.81 -5.14 -34.57
C ALA A 85 -26.62 -6.44 -34.59
N LYS A 86 -25.97 -7.61 -34.65
CA LYS A 86 -26.61 -8.92 -34.52
C LYS A 86 -27.37 -9.04 -33.23
N HIS A 87 -26.77 -8.66 -32.10
CA HIS A 87 -27.42 -8.73 -30.79
C HIS A 87 -28.67 -7.81 -30.71
N ARG A 88 -28.63 -6.62 -31.30
CA ARG A 88 -29.79 -5.71 -31.30
C ARG A 88 -30.92 -6.23 -32.19
N ASN A 89 -30.60 -6.92 -33.27
CA ASN A 89 -31.55 -7.52 -34.18
C ASN A 89 -32.12 -8.86 -33.65
N ASN A 90 -31.28 -9.68 -33.02
CA ASN A 90 -31.66 -10.98 -32.45
C ASN A 90 -30.93 -11.25 -31.12
N PRO A 91 -31.41 -10.70 -30.00
CA PRO A 91 -30.77 -10.85 -28.70
C PRO A 91 -30.67 -12.30 -28.22
N ASP A 92 -31.69 -13.12 -28.50
CA ASP A 92 -31.76 -14.50 -28.02
C ASP A 92 -30.65 -15.38 -28.60
N GLU A 93 -30.33 -15.19 -29.86
CA GLU A 93 -29.26 -15.92 -30.55
C GLU A 93 -27.89 -15.66 -29.89
N ILE A 94 -27.53 -14.42 -29.71
CA ILE A 94 -26.23 -14.03 -29.11
C ILE A 94 -26.17 -14.40 -27.63
N ASN A 95 -27.28 -14.30 -26.89
CA ASN A 95 -27.34 -14.75 -25.50
C ASN A 95 -27.20 -16.28 -25.39
N LEU A 96 -27.73 -17.01 -26.36
CA LEU A 96 -27.56 -18.46 -26.44
C LEU A 96 -26.12 -18.84 -26.75
N LEU A 97 -25.51 -18.18 -27.73
CA LEU A 97 -24.09 -18.33 -28.09
C LEU A 97 -23.20 -18.05 -26.89
N ALA A 98 -23.41 -16.93 -26.21
CA ALA A 98 -22.66 -16.55 -25.02
C ALA A 98 -22.75 -17.58 -23.87
N LYS A 99 -23.82 -18.36 -23.81
CA LYS A 99 -24.04 -19.37 -22.77
C LYS A 99 -23.49 -20.74 -23.18
N LYS A 100 -23.65 -21.15 -24.44
CA LYS A 100 -23.25 -22.48 -24.92
C LYS A 100 -21.83 -22.52 -25.44
N GLU A 101 -21.42 -21.49 -26.17
CA GLU A 101 -20.15 -21.43 -26.90
C GLU A 101 -19.47 -20.06 -26.66
N PRO A 102 -19.08 -19.75 -25.41
CA PRO A 102 -18.55 -18.43 -25.04
C PRO A 102 -17.25 -18.09 -25.78
N VAL A 103 -16.45 -19.07 -26.14
CA VAL A 103 -15.21 -18.86 -26.90
C VAL A 103 -15.51 -18.41 -28.32
N ASP A 104 -16.51 -19.00 -28.99
CA ASP A 104 -16.87 -18.63 -30.35
C ASP A 104 -17.44 -17.20 -30.42
N LEU A 105 -18.12 -16.73 -29.37
CA LEU A 105 -18.52 -15.34 -29.27
C LEU A 105 -17.30 -14.41 -29.23
N VAL A 106 -16.23 -14.78 -28.50
CA VAL A 106 -14.99 -13.97 -28.47
C VAL A 106 -14.29 -14.01 -29.82
N ILE A 107 -14.27 -15.15 -30.50
CA ILE A 107 -13.70 -15.28 -31.86
C ILE A 107 -14.45 -14.39 -32.84
N ASP A 108 -15.77 -14.35 -32.77
CA ASP A 108 -16.59 -13.44 -33.61
C ASP A 108 -16.27 -11.97 -33.31
N ILE A 109 -16.09 -11.62 -32.02
CA ILE A 109 -15.61 -10.27 -31.63
C ILE A 109 -14.25 -9.98 -32.23
N LEU A 110 -13.25 -10.87 -32.04
CA LEU A 110 -11.88 -10.66 -32.52
C LEU A 110 -11.82 -10.54 -34.05
N SER A 111 -12.61 -11.34 -34.77
CA SER A 111 -12.65 -11.32 -36.24
C SER A 111 -13.06 -9.97 -36.86
N LYS A 112 -13.61 -9.05 -36.04
CA LYS A 112 -14.02 -7.71 -36.48
C LYS A 112 -12.96 -6.64 -36.24
N PHE A 113 -11.86 -7.00 -35.61
CA PHE A 113 -10.73 -6.09 -35.46
C PHE A 113 -9.70 -6.32 -36.56
N GLU A 114 -8.94 -5.27 -36.85
CA GLU A 114 -7.83 -5.33 -37.81
C GLU A 114 -6.82 -6.41 -37.35
N ASP A 115 -6.43 -7.29 -38.25
CA ASP A 115 -5.55 -8.44 -37.99
C ASP A 115 -6.05 -9.39 -36.88
N GLY A 116 -7.34 -9.38 -36.55
CA GLY A 116 -7.89 -10.21 -35.47
C GLY A 116 -7.38 -9.87 -34.08
N CYS A 117 -6.84 -8.64 -33.87
CA CYS A 117 -6.18 -8.23 -32.65
C CYS A 117 -7.04 -7.24 -31.84
N ALA A 118 -7.31 -7.55 -30.56
CA ALA A 118 -8.05 -6.65 -29.69
C ALA A 118 -7.48 -6.58 -28.27
N ALA A 119 -7.38 -5.37 -27.74
CA ALA A 119 -7.00 -5.17 -26.34
C ALA A 119 -8.15 -5.56 -25.39
N THR A 120 -7.82 -5.95 -24.17
CA THR A 120 -8.83 -6.29 -23.13
C THR A 120 -9.91 -5.23 -23.01
N ARG A 121 -9.54 -3.95 -23.05
CA ARG A 121 -10.47 -2.81 -22.92
C ARG A 121 -11.50 -2.78 -24.05
N ASP A 122 -11.10 -3.11 -25.28
CA ASP A 122 -11.99 -3.06 -26.42
C ASP A 122 -12.98 -4.21 -26.41
N ILE A 123 -12.53 -5.40 -26.02
CA ILE A 123 -13.41 -6.56 -25.78
C ILE A 123 -14.42 -6.25 -24.67
N GLU A 124 -13.95 -5.72 -23.52
CA GLU A 124 -14.84 -5.35 -22.40
C GLU A 124 -15.85 -4.26 -22.79
N ARG A 125 -15.47 -3.33 -23.66
CA ARG A 125 -16.39 -2.30 -24.22
C ARG A 125 -17.50 -2.94 -25.02
N ILE A 126 -17.19 -3.86 -25.94
CA ILE A 126 -18.19 -4.57 -26.73
C ILE A 126 -19.11 -5.40 -25.82
N LEU A 127 -18.56 -6.16 -24.88
CA LEU A 127 -19.33 -6.94 -23.91
C LEU A 127 -20.23 -6.05 -23.03
N GLY A 128 -19.80 -4.82 -22.76
CA GLY A 128 -20.60 -3.81 -22.07
C GLY A 128 -21.86 -3.44 -22.85
N PHE A 129 -21.78 -3.31 -24.17
CA PHE A 129 -22.94 -3.08 -25.03
C PHE A 129 -23.85 -4.32 -25.16
N LEU A 130 -23.29 -5.54 -25.10
CA LEU A 130 -24.06 -6.77 -25.20
C LEU A 130 -24.83 -7.09 -23.91
N PHE A 131 -24.15 -7.07 -22.76
CA PHE A 131 -24.68 -7.62 -21.49
C PHE A 131 -24.79 -6.59 -20.37
N GLY A 132 -24.37 -5.36 -20.60
CA GLY A 132 -24.18 -4.32 -19.60
C GLY A 132 -22.83 -4.44 -18.85
N PRO A 133 -22.31 -3.33 -18.29
CA PRO A 133 -20.92 -3.26 -17.79
C PRO A 133 -20.59 -4.30 -16.69
N SER A 134 -21.51 -4.51 -15.74
CA SER A 134 -21.27 -5.42 -14.61
C SER A 134 -21.35 -6.90 -15.02
N LYS A 135 -22.36 -7.27 -15.82
CA LYS A 135 -22.53 -8.65 -16.29
C LYS A 135 -21.45 -9.02 -17.30
N GLY A 136 -21.10 -8.10 -18.22
CA GLY A 136 -20.04 -8.29 -19.21
C GLY A 136 -18.69 -8.61 -18.56
N LYS A 137 -18.28 -7.86 -17.51
CA LYS A 137 -17.05 -8.15 -16.76
C LYS A 137 -17.04 -9.52 -16.08
N LYS A 138 -18.13 -9.92 -15.49
CA LYS A 138 -18.25 -11.25 -14.85
C LYS A 138 -18.14 -12.36 -15.89
N TRP A 139 -18.87 -12.23 -17.00
CA TRP A 139 -18.83 -13.18 -18.10
C TRP A 139 -17.42 -13.28 -18.70
N TRP A 140 -16.78 -12.13 -18.94
CA TRP A 140 -15.42 -12.09 -19.45
C TRP A 140 -14.40 -12.80 -18.55
N THR A 141 -14.50 -12.59 -17.24
CA THR A 141 -13.64 -13.27 -16.26
C THR A 141 -13.76 -14.79 -16.30
N ALA A 142 -14.98 -15.30 -16.52
CA ALA A 142 -15.22 -16.74 -16.67
C ALA A 142 -14.69 -17.26 -18.01
N THR A 143 -14.96 -16.54 -19.11
CA THR A 143 -14.60 -16.93 -20.47
C THR A 143 -13.09 -16.92 -20.70
N LYS A 144 -12.33 -16.02 -20.08
CA LYS A 144 -10.85 -16.01 -20.12
C LYS A 144 -10.23 -17.36 -19.76
N LYS A 145 -10.79 -18.06 -18.80
CA LYS A 145 -10.30 -19.39 -18.39
C LYS A 145 -10.50 -20.46 -19.47
N LEU A 146 -11.50 -20.28 -20.32
CA LEU A 146 -11.77 -21.18 -21.44
C LEU A 146 -10.88 -20.82 -22.63
N LEU A 147 -10.64 -19.51 -22.89
CA LEU A 147 -9.77 -19.04 -23.96
C LEU A 147 -8.32 -19.54 -23.83
N ILE A 148 -7.80 -19.66 -22.60
CA ILE A 148 -6.45 -20.18 -22.36
C ILE A 148 -6.29 -21.62 -22.92
N LYS A 149 -7.39 -22.36 -23.02
CA LYS A 149 -7.41 -23.74 -23.51
C LYS A 149 -7.79 -23.87 -25.00
N ASP A 150 -8.17 -22.75 -25.63
CA ASP A 150 -8.61 -22.77 -27.04
C ASP A 150 -7.45 -22.47 -27.97
N PRO A 151 -7.15 -23.37 -28.95
CA PRO A 151 -6.01 -23.23 -29.85
C PRO A 151 -6.14 -22.09 -30.86
N ARG A 152 -7.35 -21.54 -31.04
CA ARG A 152 -7.65 -20.51 -32.06
C ARG A 152 -7.32 -19.08 -31.60
N VAL A 153 -7.11 -18.86 -30.28
CA VAL A 153 -6.89 -17.52 -29.72
C VAL A 153 -5.58 -17.50 -28.94
N ALA A 154 -4.68 -16.58 -29.29
CA ALA A 154 -3.51 -16.28 -28.47
C ALA A 154 -3.91 -15.38 -27.30
N VAL A 155 -3.77 -15.90 -26.09
CA VAL A 155 -4.10 -15.18 -24.85
C VAL A 155 -2.83 -14.50 -24.33
N PRO A 156 -2.82 -13.17 -24.13
CA PRO A 156 -1.62 -12.47 -23.71
C PRO A 156 -1.20 -12.80 -22.28
N ASN A 157 0.11 -12.87 -22.06
CA ASN A 157 0.71 -13.04 -20.73
C ASN A 157 0.66 -11.74 -19.91
N LYS A 158 0.69 -10.57 -20.56
CA LYS A 158 0.61 -9.25 -19.90
C LYS A 158 -0.69 -8.54 -20.26
N LYS A 159 -1.22 -7.79 -19.31
CA LYS A 159 -2.48 -7.02 -19.51
C LYS A 159 -2.41 -5.96 -20.61
N THR A 160 -1.21 -5.57 -21.00
CA THR A 160 -0.96 -4.56 -22.06
C THR A 160 -0.92 -5.14 -23.46
N GLU A 161 -0.78 -6.45 -23.59
CA GLU A 161 -0.73 -7.14 -24.87
C GLU A 161 -2.15 -7.49 -25.33
N PRO A 162 -2.43 -7.50 -26.67
CA PRO A 162 -3.75 -7.83 -27.20
C PRO A 162 -4.02 -9.34 -27.21
N TYR A 163 -5.29 -9.69 -27.27
CA TYR A 163 -5.75 -11.02 -27.70
C TYR A 163 -5.67 -11.08 -29.22
N VAL A 164 -5.19 -12.19 -29.77
CA VAL A 164 -5.00 -12.36 -31.21
C VAL A 164 -5.74 -13.61 -31.67
N LEU A 165 -6.60 -13.45 -32.68
CA LEU A 165 -7.18 -14.57 -33.41
C LEU A 165 -6.10 -15.15 -34.34
N ARG A 166 -5.80 -16.44 -34.22
CA ARG A 166 -4.76 -17.11 -34.99
C ARG A 166 -5.31 -17.56 -36.35
N ASP A 167 -4.50 -17.41 -37.38
CA ASP A 167 -4.81 -17.92 -38.72
C ASP A 167 -4.85 -19.44 -38.73
N GLU A 168 -3.91 -20.09 -38.02
CA GLU A 168 -3.87 -21.53 -37.80
C GLU A 168 -3.99 -21.83 -36.30
N PRO A 169 -4.84 -22.78 -35.90
CA PRO A 169 -4.96 -23.20 -34.52
C PRO A 169 -3.67 -23.80 -33.99
N VAL A 170 -3.09 -23.20 -32.94
CA VAL A 170 -1.90 -23.73 -32.25
C VAL A 170 -2.34 -24.24 -30.88
N LYS A 171 -2.04 -25.51 -30.59
CA LYS A 171 -2.34 -26.08 -29.26
C LYS A 171 -1.59 -25.30 -28.20
N PRO A 172 -2.23 -24.89 -27.07
CA PRO A 172 -1.59 -24.12 -26.00
C PRO A 172 -0.33 -24.76 -25.44
N GLU A 173 -0.30 -26.09 -25.40
CA GLU A 173 0.87 -26.85 -24.97
C GLU A 173 2.06 -26.70 -25.93
N GLN A 174 1.82 -26.60 -27.22
CA GLN A 174 2.88 -26.39 -28.25
C GLN A 174 3.41 -24.95 -28.17
N GLU A 175 2.56 -23.97 -27.87
CA GLU A 175 2.98 -22.58 -27.65
C GLU A 175 3.90 -22.47 -26.45
N ILE A 176 3.53 -23.09 -25.30
CA ILE A 176 4.38 -23.07 -24.10
C ILE A 176 5.71 -23.78 -24.37
N LEU A 177 5.71 -24.85 -25.16
CA LEU A 177 6.91 -25.57 -25.57
C LEU A 177 7.82 -24.67 -26.43
N GLN A 178 7.25 -23.96 -27.38
CA GLN A 178 7.99 -23.00 -28.21
C GLN A 178 8.54 -21.85 -27.38
N ASP A 179 7.70 -21.26 -26.50
CA ASP A 179 8.10 -20.20 -25.56
C ASP A 179 9.28 -20.66 -24.69
N PHE A 180 9.29 -21.93 -24.24
CA PHE A 180 10.39 -22.49 -23.47
C PHE A 180 11.70 -22.53 -24.25
N PHE A 181 11.69 -22.98 -25.52
CA PHE A 181 12.90 -23.05 -26.32
C PHE A 181 13.40 -21.66 -26.74
N ASP A 182 12.50 -20.70 -26.97
CA ASP A 182 12.84 -19.35 -27.38
C ASP A 182 13.26 -18.45 -26.18
N GLU A 183 12.88 -18.81 -24.94
CA GLU A 183 13.20 -18.00 -23.74
C GLU A 183 14.70 -18.06 -23.40
N LYS A 184 15.31 -16.88 -23.30
CA LYS A 184 16.75 -16.73 -23.00
C LYS A 184 17.04 -16.51 -21.50
N ARG A 185 16.02 -16.08 -20.74
CA ARG A 185 16.17 -15.83 -19.31
C ARG A 185 15.95 -17.10 -18.52
N SER A 186 16.99 -17.59 -17.85
CA SER A 186 16.97 -18.88 -17.16
C SER A 186 15.87 -19.00 -16.10
N LYS A 187 15.53 -17.91 -15.42
CA LYS A 187 14.46 -17.90 -14.41
C LYS A 187 13.08 -18.16 -15.03
N GLU A 188 12.77 -17.48 -16.11
CA GLU A 188 11.52 -17.68 -16.86
C GLU A 188 11.47 -19.06 -17.51
N LYS A 189 12.63 -19.55 -17.99
CA LYS A 189 12.76 -20.89 -18.54
C LYS A 189 12.41 -21.98 -17.52
N ILE A 190 12.84 -21.81 -16.25
CA ILE A 190 12.45 -22.72 -15.15
C ILE A 190 10.94 -22.74 -14.94
N VAL A 191 10.29 -21.58 -14.96
CA VAL A 191 8.83 -21.46 -14.78
C VAL A 191 8.07 -22.11 -15.94
N LEU A 192 8.57 -21.96 -17.18
CA LEU A 192 7.98 -22.60 -18.36
C LEU A 192 8.16 -24.12 -18.31
N ALA A 193 9.34 -24.61 -17.90
CA ALA A 193 9.60 -26.02 -17.72
C ALA A 193 8.66 -26.67 -16.67
N GLU A 194 8.37 -25.97 -15.56
CA GLU A 194 7.40 -26.45 -14.57
C GLU A 194 5.99 -26.54 -15.17
N LYS A 195 5.57 -25.53 -15.94
CA LYS A 195 4.26 -25.57 -16.62
C LYS A 195 4.18 -26.72 -17.62
N LEU A 196 5.26 -26.98 -18.37
CA LEU A 196 5.32 -28.12 -19.31
C LEU A 196 5.22 -29.45 -18.57
N PHE A 197 5.91 -29.59 -17.44
CA PHE A 197 5.81 -30.76 -16.58
C PHE A 197 4.36 -31.01 -16.11
N ASP A 198 3.70 -29.96 -15.57
CA ASP A 198 2.31 -30.07 -15.11
C ASP A 198 1.34 -30.43 -16.25
N LEU A 199 1.56 -29.88 -17.45
CA LEU A 199 0.74 -30.17 -18.64
C LEU A 199 0.99 -31.57 -19.22
N ALA A 200 2.22 -32.07 -19.18
CA ALA A 200 2.57 -33.38 -19.69
C ALA A 200 1.87 -34.53 -18.95
N ALA A 201 1.52 -34.30 -17.67
CA ALA A 201 0.69 -35.24 -16.91
C ALA A 201 -0.73 -35.42 -17.48
N GLU A 202 -1.24 -34.43 -18.24
CA GLU A 202 -2.57 -34.45 -18.87
C GLU A 202 -2.52 -34.69 -20.40
N LYS A 203 -1.34 -34.52 -21.03
CA LYS A 203 -1.17 -34.44 -22.48
C LYS A 203 -0.03 -35.37 -22.97
N GLU A 204 -0.41 -36.53 -23.49
CA GLU A 204 0.56 -37.50 -24.02
C GLU A 204 1.46 -36.95 -25.15
N ASP A 205 0.95 -36.00 -25.94
CA ASP A 205 1.70 -35.39 -27.07
C ASP A 205 2.98 -34.67 -26.60
N LEU A 206 3.03 -34.16 -25.36
CA LEU A 206 4.20 -33.45 -24.80
C LEU A 206 5.29 -34.39 -24.29
N GLN A 207 4.99 -35.64 -24.00
CA GLN A 207 5.94 -36.56 -23.38
C GLN A 207 7.16 -36.81 -24.27
N ALA A 208 6.97 -36.80 -25.61
CA ALA A 208 8.05 -36.94 -26.56
C ALA A 208 9.10 -35.81 -26.52
N ASP A 209 8.70 -34.61 -26.09
CA ASP A 209 9.55 -33.42 -26.05
C ASP A 209 10.25 -33.23 -24.70
N LEU A 210 9.77 -33.88 -23.61
CA LEU A 210 10.33 -33.73 -22.27
C LEU A 210 11.83 -34.04 -22.15
N PRO A 211 12.41 -35.05 -22.85
CA PRO A 211 13.85 -35.28 -22.82
C PRO A 211 14.67 -34.07 -23.30
N GLN A 212 14.21 -33.37 -24.35
CA GLN A 212 14.88 -32.17 -24.84
C GLN A 212 14.69 -30.99 -23.87
N VAL A 213 13.51 -30.85 -23.27
CA VAL A 213 13.24 -29.85 -22.21
C VAL A 213 14.19 -30.09 -21.01
N LEU A 214 14.42 -31.35 -20.61
CA LEU A 214 15.33 -31.72 -19.54
C LEU A 214 16.79 -31.30 -19.83
N ILE A 215 17.27 -31.54 -21.05
CA ILE A 215 18.62 -31.17 -21.47
C ILE A 215 18.81 -29.65 -21.45
N ASP A 216 17.88 -28.91 -22.05
CA ASP A 216 17.95 -27.46 -22.14
C ASP A 216 17.81 -26.79 -20.77
N LEU A 217 16.92 -27.31 -19.89
CA LEU A 217 16.77 -26.82 -18.54
C LEU A 217 18.04 -27.06 -17.71
N THR A 218 18.67 -28.25 -17.87
CA THR A 218 19.92 -28.58 -17.17
C THR A 218 21.03 -27.61 -17.57
N SER A 219 21.20 -27.36 -18.87
CA SER A 219 22.17 -26.39 -19.39
C SER A 219 21.88 -24.98 -18.87
N ALA A 220 20.61 -24.57 -18.87
CA ALA A 220 20.20 -23.25 -18.35
C ALA A 220 20.49 -23.06 -16.85
N ILE A 221 20.40 -24.12 -16.04
CA ILE A 221 20.74 -24.08 -14.60
C ILE A 221 22.26 -24.01 -14.41
N MET A 222 23.04 -24.75 -15.20
CA MET A 222 24.50 -24.80 -15.09
C MET A 222 25.18 -23.53 -15.58
N GLU A 223 24.72 -22.95 -16.67
CA GLU A 223 25.37 -21.82 -17.36
C GLU A 223 24.93 -20.45 -16.82
N ALA A 224 23.83 -20.38 -16.08
CA ALA A 224 23.25 -19.12 -15.65
C ALA A 224 24.05 -18.46 -14.52
N ARG A 225 24.76 -17.39 -14.85
CA ARG A 225 25.47 -16.53 -13.89
C ARG A 225 24.54 -15.61 -13.08
N ASN A 226 23.28 -15.47 -13.50
CA ASN A 226 22.33 -14.49 -12.96
C ASN A 226 21.18 -15.12 -12.14
N LEU A 227 21.21 -16.43 -11.90
CA LEU A 227 20.24 -17.09 -11.04
C LEU A 227 20.65 -16.91 -9.57
N SER A 228 19.70 -16.57 -8.71
CA SER A 228 19.88 -16.72 -7.26
C SER A 228 19.97 -18.19 -6.89
N ASP A 229 20.60 -18.50 -5.75
CA ASP A 229 20.70 -19.90 -5.29
C ASP A 229 19.32 -20.51 -5.02
N ALA A 230 18.34 -19.70 -4.61
CA ALA A 230 16.95 -20.13 -4.51
C ALA A 230 16.35 -20.50 -5.88
N ASP A 231 16.60 -19.69 -6.92
CA ASP A 231 16.14 -20.01 -8.28
C ASP A 231 16.88 -21.24 -8.84
N ARG A 232 18.18 -21.41 -8.53
CA ARG A 232 18.94 -22.62 -8.89
C ARG A 232 18.34 -23.87 -8.24
N LEU A 233 18.08 -23.79 -6.94
CA LEU A 233 17.49 -24.91 -6.18
C LEU A 233 16.07 -25.25 -6.70
N TYR A 234 15.26 -24.23 -6.99
CA TYR A 234 13.95 -24.39 -7.62
C TYR A 234 14.08 -25.08 -9.00
N GLY A 235 14.99 -24.60 -9.84
CA GLY A 235 15.25 -25.19 -11.15
C GLY A 235 15.68 -26.65 -11.07
N ILE A 236 16.56 -27.00 -10.13
CA ILE A 236 16.97 -28.37 -9.87
C ILE A 236 15.78 -29.25 -9.50
N TRP A 237 14.85 -28.76 -8.69
CA TRP A 237 13.67 -29.54 -8.32
C TRP A 237 12.72 -29.76 -9.50
N VAL A 238 12.50 -28.76 -10.34
CA VAL A 238 11.73 -28.89 -11.58
C VAL A 238 12.41 -29.88 -12.51
N ARG A 239 13.72 -29.73 -12.74
CA ARG A 239 14.54 -30.66 -13.53
C ARG A 239 14.45 -32.11 -13.01
N ASN A 240 14.56 -32.29 -11.71
CA ASN A 240 14.53 -33.63 -11.11
C ASN A 240 13.12 -34.27 -11.19
N ASN A 241 12.05 -33.47 -11.24
CA ASN A 241 10.72 -34.00 -11.51
C ASN A 241 10.61 -34.47 -12.98
N LEU A 242 11.05 -33.64 -13.93
CA LEU A 242 11.10 -34.01 -15.34
C LEU A 242 11.96 -35.28 -15.59
N ALA A 243 13.13 -35.35 -14.95
CA ALA A 243 14.03 -36.51 -15.07
C ALA A 243 13.37 -37.83 -14.65
N ARG A 244 12.54 -37.79 -13.59
CA ARG A 244 11.79 -38.99 -13.17
C ARG A 244 10.74 -39.42 -14.19
N ASP A 245 10.08 -38.47 -14.84
CA ASP A 245 9.04 -38.75 -15.82
C ASP A 245 9.62 -39.33 -17.13
N VAL A 246 10.86 -38.94 -17.49
CA VAL A 246 11.59 -39.49 -18.62
C VAL A 246 12.49 -40.67 -18.27
N GLU A 247 12.36 -41.21 -17.06
CA GLU A 247 13.14 -42.35 -16.53
C GLU A 247 14.66 -42.12 -16.49
N GLU A 248 15.11 -40.84 -16.41
CA GLU A 248 16.52 -40.49 -16.25
C GLU A 248 16.97 -40.55 -14.77
N ASP A 249 18.20 -40.96 -14.58
CA ASP A 249 18.80 -41.11 -13.24
C ASP A 249 19.14 -39.76 -12.63
N VAL A 250 18.28 -39.29 -11.69
CA VAL A 250 18.42 -38.00 -11.00
C VAL A 250 19.75 -37.86 -10.25
N GLU A 251 20.34 -38.97 -9.79
CA GLU A 251 21.60 -38.94 -9.03
C GLU A 251 22.83 -38.61 -9.91
N LYS A 252 22.72 -38.78 -11.21
CA LYS A 252 23.77 -38.41 -12.16
C LYS A 252 23.71 -36.96 -12.65
N LEU A 253 22.62 -36.25 -12.33
CA LEU A 253 22.42 -34.89 -12.81
C LEU A 253 23.05 -33.85 -11.84
N GLU A 254 24.05 -33.14 -12.33
CA GLU A 254 24.68 -32.01 -11.63
C GLU A 254 24.08 -30.64 -12.10
N PRO A 255 24.11 -29.60 -11.26
CA PRO A 255 24.36 -29.63 -9.81
C PRO A 255 23.22 -30.35 -9.05
N THR A 256 23.52 -30.90 -7.90
CA THR A 256 22.50 -31.51 -7.02
C THR A 256 21.88 -30.49 -6.07
N SER A 257 20.67 -30.77 -5.55
CA SER A 257 20.07 -29.91 -4.53
C SER A 257 20.90 -29.89 -3.23
N ALA A 258 21.60 -30.99 -2.92
CA ALA A 258 22.48 -31.09 -1.76
C ALA A 258 23.75 -30.22 -1.93
N SER A 259 24.30 -30.12 -3.14
CA SER A 259 25.47 -29.25 -3.37
C SER A 259 25.13 -27.78 -3.18
N ILE A 260 23.99 -27.32 -3.72
CA ILE A 260 23.54 -25.93 -3.55
C ILE A 260 23.29 -25.61 -2.07
N LEU A 261 22.64 -26.50 -1.32
CA LEU A 261 22.38 -26.28 0.11
C LEU A 261 23.69 -26.15 0.90
N LYS A 262 24.71 -26.93 0.57
CA LYS A 262 26.03 -26.84 1.20
C LYS A 262 26.82 -25.61 0.78
N GLU A 263 26.71 -25.15 -0.46
CA GLU A 263 27.30 -23.89 -0.92
C GLU A 263 26.74 -22.68 -0.16
N CYS A 264 25.48 -22.76 0.31
CA CYS A 264 24.78 -21.69 1.01
C CYS A 264 24.71 -21.91 2.55
N GLU A 265 25.53 -22.80 3.12
CA GLU A 265 25.45 -23.17 4.54
C GLU A 265 25.51 -21.97 5.49
N ASP A 266 26.28 -20.95 5.14
CA ASP A 266 26.44 -19.74 5.95
C ASP A 266 25.23 -18.79 5.93
N ASP A 267 24.31 -18.91 4.96
CA ASP A 267 23.17 -18.02 4.78
C ASP A 267 21.85 -18.75 4.41
N LEU A 268 21.61 -19.88 5.08
CA LEU A 268 20.38 -20.67 4.88
C LEU A 268 19.08 -19.91 5.13
N PRO A 269 18.97 -18.97 6.12
CA PRO A 269 17.76 -18.18 6.30
C PRO A 269 17.39 -17.34 5.07
N ARG A 270 18.36 -16.70 4.44
CA ARG A 270 18.12 -15.94 3.21
C ARG A 270 17.71 -16.82 2.04
N LEU A 271 18.35 -17.98 1.89
CA LEU A 271 17.98 -18.96 0.87
C LEU A 271 16.53 -19.41 1.07
N ALA A 272 16.14 -19.73 2.32
CA ALA A 272 14.79 -20.16 2.67
C ALA A 272 13.73 -19.10 2.38
N ASP A 273 13.97 -17.84 2.70
CA ASP A 273 13.03 -16.74 2.47
C ASP A 273 12.82 -16.42 0.99
N LEU A 274 13.80 -16.70 0.14
CA LEU A 274 13.69 -16.53 -1.31
C LEU A 274 12.99 -17.70 -2.01
N MET A 275 12.78 -18.83 -1.31
CA MET A 275 12.10 -20.00 -1.88
C MET A 275 10.60 -19.76 -2.05
N PRO A 276 9.99 -20.20 -3.17
CA PRO A 276 8.54 -20.22 -3.30
C PRO A 276 7.87 -21.06 -2.22
N THR A 277 6.77 -20.57 -1.65
CA THR A 277 6.06 -21.21 -0.51
C THR A 277 5.75 -22.69 -0.74
N LYS A 278 5.39 -23.07 -1.96
CA LYS A 278 5.09 -24.48 -2.33
C LYS A 278 6.27 -25.44 -2.13
N PHE A 279 7.47 -24.93 -1.93
CA PHE A 279 8.69 -25.74 -1.73
C PHE A 279 9.26 -25.66 -0.32
N HIS A 280 8.60 -24.98 0.61
CA HIS A 280 9.09 -24.86 1.98
C HIS A 280 9.26 -26.23 2.66
N ASP A 281 8.27 -27.12 2.57
CA ASP A 281 8.36 -28.48 3.10
C ASP A 281 9.52 -29.27 2.46
N ARG A 282 9.64 -29.16 1.15
CA ARG A 282 10.73 -29.84 0.41
C ARG A 282 12.10 -29.30 0.79
N PHE A 283 12.20 -28.03 1.11
CA PHE A 283 13.43 -27.40 1.61
C PHE A 283 13.80 -27.96 3.01
N LEU A 284 12.84 -28.04 3.93
CA LEU A 284 13.06 -28.58 5.25
C LEU A 284 13.40 -30.07 5.21
N ASP A 285 12.77 -30.84 4.33
CA ASP A 285 13.14 -32.23 4.07
C ASP A 285 14.55 -32.38 3.47
N LEU A 286 14.97 -31.43 2.59
CA LEU A 286 16.33 -31.41 2.08
C LEU A 286 17.34 -31.15 3.19
N VAL A 287 17.06 -30.21 4.09
CA VAL A 287 17.91 -29.91 5.26
C VAL A 287 18.11 -31.17 6.12
N THR A 288 17.05 -31.95 6.39
CA THR A 288 17.18 -33.18 7.18
C THR A 288 17.98 -34.27 6.49
N ARG A 289 17.93 -34.36 5.15
CA ARG A 289 18.71 -35.34 4.39
C ARG A 289 20.18 -34.98 4.29
N VAL A 290 20.47 -33.68 4.15
CA VAL A 290 21.86 -33.20 3.99
C VAL A 290 22.57 -33.10 5.32
N TYR A 291 21.85 -32.77 6.40
CA TYR A 291 22.39 -32.59 7.76
C TYR A 291 21.67 -33.49 8.80
N PRO A 292 21.74 -34.82 8.66
CA PRO A 292 20.94 -35.75 9.49
C PRO A 292 21.19 -35.59 11.00
N GLU A 293 22.41 -35.25 11.41
CA GLU A 293 22.77 -35.06 12.81
C GLU A 293 22.48 -33.64 13.33
N ASN A 294 22.47 -32.64 12.43
CA ASN A 294 22.41 -31.21 12.78
C ASN A 294 21.14 -30.48 12.27
N TRP A 295 20.16 -31.20 11.73
CA TRP A 295 18.97 -30.54 11.17
C TRP A 295 18.16 -29.76 12.21
N LYS A 296 18.10 -30.23 13.48
CA LYS A 296 17.33 -29.56 14.53
C LYS A 296 17.82 -28.14 14.83
N PRO A 297 19.10 -27.88 15.12
CA PRO A 297 19.59 -26.52 15.32
C PRO A 297 19.46 -25.67 14.04
N ILE A 298 19.60 -26.25 12.84
CA ILE A 298 19.42 -25.53 11.59
C ILE A 298 17.96 -25.09 11.44
N VAL A 299 16.98 -25.97 11.66
CA VAL A 299 15.55 -25.63 11.58
C VAL A 299 15.15 -24.60 12.64
N LEU A 300 15.73 -24.65 13.87
CA LEU A 300 15.53 -23.62 14.88
C LEU A 300 16.14 -22.27 14.44
N ASN A 301 17.32 -22.28 13.85
CA ASN A 301 17.91 -21.06 13.29
C ASN A 301 17.03 -20.48 12.18
N LEU A 302 16.48 -21.31 11.30
CA LEU A 302 15.53 -20.89 10.28
C LEU A 302 14.25 -20.32 10.91
N LEU A 303 13.68 -20.96 11.91
CA LEU A 303 12.50 -20.48 12.65
C LEU A 303 12.69 -19.04 13.13
N HIS A 304 13.84 -18.74 13.73
CA HIS A 304 14.12 -17.43 14.35
C HIS A 304 14.57 -16.35 13.36
N ASN A 305 15.05 -16.73 12.16
CA ASN A 305 15.72 -15.80 11.26
C ASN A 305 15.06 -15.65 9.88
N THR A 306 13.87 -16.21 9.68
CA THR A 306 13.14 -16.12 8.41
C THR A 306 11.84 -15.32 8.54
N SER A 307 11.12 -15.20 7.43
CA SER A 307 9.80 -14.57 7.36
C SER A 307 8.74 -15.34 8.16
N VAL A 308 7.65 -14.65 8.51
CA VAL A 308 6.51 -15.22 9.26
C VAL A 308 6.00 -16.54 8.67
N LYS A 309 5.97 -16.64 7.33
CA LYS A 309 5.49 -17.84 6.63
C LYS A 309 6.45 -19.00 6.84
N PHE A 310 7.72 -18.77 6.58
CA PHE A 310 8.72 -19.84 6.71
C PHE A 310 8.93 -20.25 8.17
N SER A 311 8.93 -19.31 9.11
CA SER A 311 8.94 -19.61 10.55
C SER A 311 7.75 -20.51 10.95
N GLY A 312 6.57 -20.24 10.38
CA GLY A 312 5.40 -21.10 10.57
C GLY A 312 5.62 -22.53 10.07
N GLU A 313 6.18 -22.69 8.88
CA GLU A 313 6.50 -24.02 8.32
C GLU A 313 7.55 -24.76 9.17
N CYS A 314 8.58 -24.06 9.67
CA CYS A 314 9.54 -24.66 10.60
C CYS A 314 8.86 -25.17 11.88
N ALA A 315 7.92 -24.42 12.44
CA ALA A 315 7.17 -24.83 13.62
C ALA A 315 6.26 -26.04 13.34
N HIS A 316 5.54 -26.03 12.20
CA HIS A 316 4.76 -27.19 11.74
C HIS A 316 5.64 -28.42 11.57
N PHE A 317 6.78 -28.26 10.90
CA PHE A 317 7.74 -29.33 10.64
C PHE A 317 8.30 -29.96 11.91
N LEU A 318 8.64 -29.13 12.93
CA LEU A 318 9.13 -29.63 14.21
C LEU A 318 8.04 -30.44 14.97
N VAL A 319 6.80 -29.94 14.95
CA VAL A 319 5.68 -30.64 15.61
C VAL A 319 5.34 -31.95 14.90
N ASP A 320 5.36 -31.99 13.57
CA ASP A 320 5.10 -33.20 12.77
C ASP A 320 6.19 -34.28 12.92
N ARG A 321 7.37 -33.87 13.36
CA ARG A 321 8.49 -34.78 13.68
C ARG A 321 8.65 -35.09 15.16
N ASP A 322 7.56 -34.92 15.94
CA ASP A 322 7.51 -35.21 17.39
C ASP A 322 8.52 -34.39 18.23
N GLU A 323 8.86 -33.17 17.80
CA GLU A 323 9.77 -32.25 18.51
C GLU A 323 9.08 -31.00 19.11
N PRO A 324 7.83 -31.06 19.63
CA PRO A 324 7.15 -29.88 20.16
C PRO A 324 7.84 -29.29 21.40
N LYS A 325 8.49 -30.15 22.19
CA LYS A 325 9.25 -29.72 23.39
C LYS A 325 10.48 -28.89 23.01
N LEU A 326 11.15 -29.24 21.92
CA LEU A 326 12.28 -28.50 21.39
C LEU A 326 11.87 -27.13 20.89
N LEU A 327 10.76 -27.07 20.17
CA LEU A 327 10.15 -25.79 19.72
C LEU A 327 9.84 -24.88 20.90
N LEU A 328 9.09 -25.38 21.90
CA LEU A 328 8.71 -24.61 23.08
C LEU A 328 9.93 -24.13 23.88
N LYS A 329 10.93 -25.00 24.07
CA LYS A 329 12.17 -24.64 24.74
C LYS A 329 12.88 -23.48 24.03
N SER A 330 13.07 -23.59 22.73
CA SER A 330 13.74 -22.55 21.94
C SER A 330 12.98 -21.21 21.97
N LEU A 331 11.63 -21.24 21.91
CA LEU A 331 10.83 -20.02 22.00
C LEU A 331 10.93 -19.36 23.38
N ASN A 332 10.95 -20.17 24.48
CA ASN A 332 11.10 -19.63 25.82
C ASN A 332 12.50 -19.06 26.06
N GLU A 333 13.55 -19.76 25.63
CA GLU A 333 14.93 -19.27 25.72
C GLU A 333 15.07 -17.92 24.97
N ALA A 334 14.59 -17.83 23.73
CA ALA A 334 14.65 -16.61 22.96
C ALA A 334 13.78 -15.49 23.56
N LEU A 335 12.67 -15.82 24.24
CA LEU A 335 11.85 -14.85 24.96
C LEU A 335 12.58 -14.33 26.21
N ASP A 336 13.26 -15.22 26.95
CA ASP A 336 14.05 -14.88 28.14
C ASP A 336 15.25 -14.00 27.79
N GLU A 337 15.89 -14.25 26.67
CA GLU A 337 17.03 -13.51 26.14
C GLU A 337 16.60 -12.24 25.38
N GLN A 338 15.27 -12.01 25.19
CA GLN A 338 14.70 -10.91 24.41
C GLN A 338 15.20 -10.88 22.94
N THR A 339 15.47 -12.05 22.36
CA THR A 339 15.99 -12.20 20.99
C THR A 339 14.91 -12.58 19.98
N LEU A 340 13.63 -12.73 20.41
CA LEU A 340 12.52 -13.06 19.51
C LEU A 340 12.27 -11.95 18.49
N LYS A 341 12.37 -12.29 17.20
CA LYS A 341 12.11 -11.37 16.11
C LYS A 341 10.60 -11.15 15.89
N ALA A 342 10.25 -10.00 15.32
CA ALA A 342 8.87 -9.63 15.00
C ALA A 342 8.14 -10.70 14.18
N SER A 343 8.83 -11.41 13.26
CA SER A 343 8.25 -12.50 12.47
C SER A 343 7.75 -13.66 13.33
N VAL A 344 8.56 -14.09 14.31
CA VAL A 344 8.21 -15.19 15.23
C VAL A 344 7.12 -14.76 16.19
N LEU A 345 7.21 -13.55 16.77
CA LEU A 345 6.17 -12.98 17.62
C LEU A 345 4.83 -12.93 16.90
N LEU A 346 4.82 -12.46 15.64
CA LEU A 346 3.64 -12.40 14.81
C LEU A 346 3.05 -13.78 14.53
N TRP A 347 3.90 -14.79 14.29
CA TRP A 347 3.49 -16.18 14.14
C TRP A 347 2.86 -16.72 15.43
N VAL A 348 3.51 -16.55 16.58
CA VAL A 348 2.99 -16.99 17.90
C VAL A 348 1.60 -16.40 18.15
N LEU A 349 1.41 -15.08 17.93
CA LEU A 349 0.12 -14.42 18.15
C LEU A 349 -0.97 -14.92 17.19
N LYS A 350 -0.64 -15.17 15.93
CA LYS A 350 -1.59 -15.67 14.91
C LYS A 350 -2.02 -17.11 15.16
N PHE A 351 -1.11 -17.96 15.61
CA PHE A 351 -1.36 -19.40 15.73
C PHE A 351 -1.70 -19.86 17.16
N ARG A 352 -1.81 -18.94 18.13
CA ARG A 352 -2.11 -19.24 19.54
C ARG A 352 -3.41 -20.04 19.74
N GLU A 353 -4.40 -19.87 18.86
CA GLU A 353 -5.70 -20.55 18.91
C GLU A 353 -5.81 -21.73 17.93
N HIS A 354 -4.76 -21.95 17.13
CA HIS A 354 -4.76 -23.04 16.17
C HIS A 354 -4.67 -24.39 16.90
N SER A 355 -5.54 -25.34 16.55
CA SER A 355 -5.69 -26.64 17.24
C SER A 355 -4.38 -27.40 17.45
N LYS A 356 -3.42 -27.27 16.57
CA LYS A 356 -2.10 -27.92 16.64
C LYS A 356 -1.15 -27.27 17.65
N PHE A 357 -1.31 -25.95 17.90
CA PHE A 357 -0.36 -25.15 18.68
C PHE A 357 -0.95 -24.57 19.97
N GLN A 358 -2.27 -24.53 20.13
CA GLN A 358 -2.93 -23.88 21.27
C GLN A 358 -2.41 -24.37 22.63
N ASP A 359 -2.24 -25.68 22.82
CA ASP A 359 -1.76 -26.24 24.06
C ASP A 359 -0.26 -25.99 24.28
N LEU A 360 0.52 -25.95 23.18
CA LEU A 360 1.94 -25.68 23.20
C LEU A 360 2.25 -24.21 23.53
N LEU A 361 1.50 -23.28 22.91
CA LEU A 361 1.74 -21.85 23.05
C LEU A 361 1.04 -21.21 24.25
N LYS A 362 0.13 -21.95 24.90
CA LYS A 362 -0.69 -21.44 26.00
C LYS A 362 0.13 -20.74 27.09
N ASP A 363 1.25 -21.34 27.52
CA ASP A 363 2.07 -20.81 28.61
C ASP A 363 2.99 -19.66 28.13
N LEU A 364 3.29 -19.61 26.83
CA LEU A 364 4.04 -18.51 26.22
C LEU A 364 3.25 -17.21 26.18
N ILE A 365 1.91 -17.30 26.04
CA ILE A 365 1.02 -16.14 26.06
C ILE A 365 0.95 -15.57 27.47
N SER A 366 1.79 -14.59 27.76
CA SER A 366 2.06 -14.03 29.09
C SER A 366 2.46 -12.55 28.99
N PRO A 367 2.47 -11.80 30.11
CA PRO A 367 2.94 -10.41 30.14
C PRO A 367 4.34 -10.22 29.54
N ARG A 368 5.25 -11.20 29.73
CA ARG A 368 6.59 -11.17 29.14
C ARG A 368 6.57 -11.17 27.60
N LEU A 369 5.67 -11.96 27.00
CA LEU A 369 5.49 -11.94 25.55
C LEU A 369 5.02 -10.56 25.09
N LEU A 370 4.11 -9.92 25.82
CA LEU A 370 3.62 -8.58 25.47
C LEU A 370 4.73 -7.52 25.55
N THR A 371 5.63 -7.63 26.53
CA THR A 371 6.84 -6.79 26.61
C THR A 371 7.69 -6.94 25.36
N ALA A 372 7.96 -8.18 24.92
CA ALA A 372 8.71 -8.43 23.70
C ALA A 372 8.00 -7.89 22.44
N VAL A 373 6.66 -8.00 22.38
CA VAL A 373 5.86 -7.45 21.29
C VAL A 373 5.95 -5.93 21.26
N PHE A 374 5.84 -5.24 22.40
CA PHE A 374 5.99 -3.79 22.45
C PHE A 374 7.40 -3.33 22.04
N ALA A 375 8.44 -4.02 22.49
CA ALA A 375 9.81 -3.74 22.07
C ALA A 375 10.01 -3.94 20.56
N ALA A 376 9.41 -4.97 19.97
CA ALA A 376 9.47 -5.20 18.54
C ALA A 376 8.71 -4.13 17.73
N ILE A 377 7.55 -3.68 18.22
CA ILE A 377 6.78 -2.59 17.60
C ILE A 377 7.56 -1.27 17.66
N ASP A 378 8.16 -0.96 18.81
CA ASP A 378 8.99 0.22 19.01
C ASP A 378 10.19 0.23 18.04
N HIS A 379 10.93 -0.88 17.98
CA HIS A 379 12.04 -1.05 17.07
C HIS A 379 11.62 -0.89 15.60
N GLU A 380 10.50 -1.48 15.19
CA GLU A 380 10.00 -1.40 13.83
C GLU A 380 9.56 0.03 13.47
N SER A 381 8.94 0.76 14.41
CA SER A 381 8.53 2.14 14.22
C SER A 381 9.69 3.11 14.02
N LEU A 382 10.82 2.86 14.69
CA LEU A 382 12.03 3.69 14.60
C LEU A 382 12.84 3.44 13.33
N HIS A 383 12.88 2.19 12.83
CA HIS A 383 13.74 1.80 11.71
C HIS A 383 13.03 1.80 10.36
N ASN A 384 11.70 1.69 10.32
CA ASN A 384 10.89 1.63 9.10
C ASN A 384 10.00 2.87 8.93
N SER A 385 10.62 4.03 8.71
CA SER A 385 9.92 5.30 8.46
C SER A 385 8.96 5.30 7.25
N SER A 386 9.00 4.26 6.42
CA SER A 386 8.15 4.10 5.23
C SER A 386 6.97 3.13 5.42
N THR A 387 6.91 2.36 6.50
CA THR A 387 5.83 1.40 6.73
C THR A 387 4.63 2.06 7.37
N ARG A 388 3.58 2.15 6.60
CA ARG A 388 2.27 2.67 7.00
C ARG A 388 1.59 1.85 8.10
N ARG A 389 2.02 0.59 8.35
CA ARG A 389 1.34 -0.36 9.23
C ARG A 389 2.33 -1.33 9.82
N ILE A 390 2.29 -1.49 11.13
CA ILE A 390 3.09 -2.47 11.87
C ILE A 390 2.18 -3.67 12.18
N PRO A 391 2.43 -4.85 11.59
CA PRO A 391 1.53 -6.01 11.73
C PRO A 391 1.28 -6.47 13.17
N LEU A 392 2.28 -6.33 14.05
CA LEU A 392 2.14 -6.64 15.48
C LEU A 392 1.19 -5.66 16.18
N ALA A 393 1.26 -4.36 15.86
CA ALA A 393 0.36 -3.35 16.42
C ALA A 393 -1.07 -3.53 15.92
N GLU A 394 -1.27 -3.92 14.65
CA GLU A 394 -2.58 -4.24 14.09
C GLU A 394 -3.23 -5.43 14.83
N ILE A 395 -2.51 -6.55 14.99
CA ILE A 395 -3.04 -7.72 15.70
C ILE A 395 -3.48 -7.37 17.12
N LEU A 396 -2.66 -6.61 17.89
CA LEU A 396 -3.02 -6.19 19.24
C LEU A 396 -4.26 -5.29 19.26
N SER A 397 -4.43 -4.43 18.27
CA SER A 397 -5.56 -3.50 18.19
C SER A 397 -6.85 -4.21 17.78
N ASP A 398 -6.79 -5.09 16.77
CA ASP A 398 -7.94 -5.76 16.17
C ASP A 398 -8.45 -6.91 17.03
N ASP A 399 -7.54 -7.66 17.66
CA ASP A 399 -7.89 -8.81 18.48
C ASP A 399 -8.37 -8.37 19.87
N LYS A 400 -9.67 -8.55 20.12
CA LYS A 400 -10.31 -8.13 21.36
C LYS A 400 -10.02 -9.06 22.56
N GLN A 401 -9.61 -10.30 22.30
CA GLN A 401 -9.37 -11.32 23.34
C GLN A 401 -7.91 -11.41 23.75
N LEU A 402 -6.98 -11.16 22.84
CA LEU A 402 -5.55 -11.33 23.04
C LEU A 402 -5.03 -10.59 24.27
N LEU A 403 -5.32 -9.29 24.38
CA LEU A 403 -4.83 -8.48 25.50
C LEU A 403 -5.45 -8.89 26.84
N PRO A 404 -6.79 -9.10 26.96
CA PRO A 404 -7.38 -9.65 28.18
C PRO A 404 -6.80 -11.01 28.60
N ASP A 405 -6.52 -11.91 27.65
CA ASP A 405 -5.94 -13.23 27.93
C ASP A 405 -4.53 -13.10 28.53
N ILE A 406 -3.69 -12.26 27.94
CA ILE A 406 -2.35 -11.95 28.44
C ILE A 406 -2.41 -11.36 29.85
N LEU A 407 -3.26 -10.33 30.04
CA LEU A 407 -3.41 -9.62 31.30
C LEU A 407 -4.02 -10.50 32.41
N SER A 408 -4.77 -11.55 32.06
CA SER A 408 -5.32 -12.50 33.04
C SER A 408 -4.25 -13.27 33.80
N LYS A 409 -3.05 -13.39 33.24
CA LYS A 409 -1.90 -14.10 33.84
C LYS A 409 -0.90 -13.14 34.50
N GLY A 410 -1.13 -11.83 34.45
CA GLY A 410 -0.26 -10.81 35.02
C GLY A 410 -0.69 -10.33 36.41
N THR A 411 0.23 -9.68 37.11
CA THR A 411 -0.04 -8.91 38.31
C THR A 411 -0.41 -7.48 37.97
N SER A 412 -0.94 -6.71 38.96
CA SER A 412 -1.23 -5.28 38.78
C SER A 412 0.03 -4.48 38.42
N GLU A 413 1.16 -4.81 39.04
CA GLU A 413 2.47 -4.19 38.77
C GLU A 413 2.92 -4.42 37.31
N ASN A 414 2.87 -5.68 36.83
CA ASN A 414 3.19 -5.97 35.42
C ASN A 414 2.25 -5.20 34.45
N ALA A 415 0.96 -5.06 34.82
CA ALA A 415 -0.01 -4.36 33.98
C ALA A 415 0.25 -2.85 33.95
N GLN A 416 0.73 -2.26 35.06
CA GLN A 416 1.15 -0.86 35.12
C GLN A 416 2.35 -0.59 34.22
N ASP A 417 3.41 -1.42 34.33
CA ASP A 417 4.61 -1.30 33.48
C ASP A 417 4.27 -1.43 31.98
N LEU A 418 3.40 -2.37 31.63
CA LEU A 418 2.96 -2.57 30.25
C LEU A 418 2.08 -1.42 29.75
N ALA A 419 1.22 -0.86 30.58
CA ALA A 419 0.42 0.31 30.23
C ALA A 419 1.31 1.54 29.97
N GLN A 420 2.32 1.75 30.80
CA GLN A 420 3.31 2.81 30.61
C GLN A 420 4.13 2.59 29.33
N ALA A 421 4.58 1.38 29.07
CA ALA A 421 5.28 1.02 27.84
C ALA A 421 4.40 1.28 26.59
N LEU A 422 3.09 0.98 26.65
CA LEU A 422 2.14 1.27 25.58
C LEU A 422 1.99 2.76 25.33
N ILE A 423 1.89 3.58 26.38
CA ILE A 423 1.77 5.05 26.26
C ILE A 423 2.97 5.64 25.53
N LEU A 424 4.16 5.18 25.91
CA LEU A 424 5.43 5.67 25.36
C LEU A 424 5.76 5.11 23.97
N ASN A 425 5.10 4.03 23.53
CA ASN A 425 5.42 3.36 22.27
C ASN A 425 4.95 4.18 21.05
N PRO A 426 5.86 4.62 20.15
CA PRO A 426 5.50 5.44 18.98
C PRO A 426 4.83 4.64 17.85
N GLY A 427 4.87 3.32 17.89
CA GLY A 427 4.33 2.45 16.83
C GLY A 427 2.81 2.28 16.83
N PHE A 428 2.09 2.90 17.79
CA PHE A 428 0.64 2.90 17.85
C PHE A 428 0.07 4.28 17.58
N GLU A 429 -1.02 4.32 16.81
CA GLU A 429 -1.84 5.54 16.68
C GLU A 429 -2.56 5.86 17.99
N ASP A 430 -2.80 7.14 18.29
CA ASP A 430 -3.42 7.60 19.55
C ASP A 430 -4.78 6.93 19.83
N LEU A 431 -5.58 6.73 18.78
CA LEU A 431 -6.87 6.05 18.93
C LEU A 431 -6.71 4.59 19.36
N SER A 432 -5.73 3.90 18.78
CA SER A 432 -5.38 2.52 19.13
C SER A 432 -4.85 2.43 20.56
N LYS A 433 -3.96 3.36 20.96
CA LYS A 433 -3.47 3.45 22.35
C LYS A 433 -4.61 3.59 23.35
N ARG A 434 -5.53 4.53 23.12
CA ARG A 434 -6.70 4.74 24.00
C ARG A 434 -7.59 3.50 24.09
N SER A 435 -7.83 2.83 22.96
CA SER A 435 -8.61 1.58 22.92
C SER A 435 -7.96 0.46 23.70
N LEU A 436 -6.64 0.29 23.56
CA LEU A 436 -5.86 -0.71 24.30
C LEU A 436 -5.79 -0.39 25.78
N LEU A 437 -5.52 0.87 26.18
CA LEU A 437 -5.51 1.33 27.58
C LEU A 437 -6.85 1.09 28.26
N ALA A 438 -7.96 1.32 27.56
CA ALA A 438 -9.29 1.00 28.10
C ALA A 438 -9.46 -0.49 28.47
N ARG A 439 -8.77 -1.41 27.75
CA ARG A 439 -8.76 -2.86 28.08
C ARG A 439 -7.91 -3.15 29.33
N PHE A 440 -6.79 -2.42 29.51
CA PHE A 440 -5.98 -2.48 30.75
C PHE A 440 -6.80 -2.02 31.95
N ILE A 441 -7.42 -0.84 31.88
CA ILE A 441 -8.24 -0.26 32.97
C ILE A 441 -9.42 -1.18 33.33
N LYS A 442 -10.07 -1.77 32.33
CA LYS A 442 -11.17 -2.71 32.56
C LYS A 442 -10.75 -3.90 33.41
N ARG A 443 -9.49 -4.36 33.31
CA ARG A 443 -8.97 -5.50 34.08
C ARG A 443 -8.31 -5.07 35.38
N PHE A 444 -7.62 -3.93 35.37
CA PHE A 444 -6.90 -3.35 36.50
C PHE A 444 -7.30 -1.88 36.66
N PRO A 445 -8.38 -1.58 37.43
CA PRO A 445 -8.86 -0.21 37.60
C PRO A 445 -7.83 0.76 38.17
N GLU A 446 -6.86 0.27 38.95
CA GLU A 446 -5.77 1.03 39.55
C GLU A 446 -4.87 1.74 38.50
N ILE A 447 -4.88 1.28 37.27
CA ILE A 447 -4.14 1.91 36.15
C ILE A 447 -4.77 3.26 35.77
N GLN A 448 -6.05 3.48 36.09
CA GLN A 448 -6.70 4.75 35.85
C GLN A 448 -6.05 5.89 36.65
N ASP A 449 -5.62 5.60 37.88
CA ASP A 449 -4.94 6.59 38.73
C ASP A 449 -3.58 7.02 38.12
N LEU A 450 -2.92 6.16 37.38
CA LEU A 450 -1.68 6.50 36.62
C LEU A 450 -1.96 7.44 35.43
N LEU A 451 -3.15 7.38 34.85
CA LEU A 451 -3.57 8.26 33.75
C LEU A 451 -4.14 9.56 34.28
N ASP A 452 -4.84 9.50 35.40
CA ASP A 452 -5.44 10.66 36.09
C ASP A 452 -4.41 11.38 36.98
N GLY A 453 -3.34 10.73 37.44
CA GLY A 453 -2.22 11.30 38.19
C GLY A 453 -1.40 12.32 37.41
N ASN A 454 -1.64 12.46 36.12
CA ASN A 454 -1.22 13.61 35.31
C ASN A 454 -2.26 14.77 35.32
N ALA A 455 -3.36 14.66 36.09
CA ALA A 455 -4.46 15.62 36.05
C ALA A 455 -4.82 16.22 37.42
N SER A 456 -4.20 15.79 38.55
CA SER A 456 -4.50 16.38 39.84
C SER A 456 -3.35 16.21 40.84
N ASP A 457 -2.51 17.20 40.95
CA ASP A 457 -1.73 17.39 42.17
C ASP A 457 -1.89 18.83 42.66
N ASP A 458 -2.81 18.98 43.59
CA ASP A 458 -2.87 20.09 44.50
C ASP A 458 -2.46 19.53 45.88
N SER A 459 -1.16 19.51 46.19
CA SER A 459 -0.55 19.76 47.50
C SER A 459 0.94 19.39 47.54
N SER A 460 1.77 20.46 47.64
CA SER A 460 3.06 20.57 48.34
C SER A 460 4.14 19.48 48.15
N ASP A 461 5.12 19.82 47.45
CA ASP A 461 6.57 19.90 47.70
C ASP A 461 7.44 19.38 46.54
N SER A 462 8.12 20.33 45.93
CA SER A 462 9.37 20.26 45.16
C SER A 462 9.78 18.96 44.47
N SER A 463 9.40 18.78 43.20
CA SER A 463 10.29 18.43 42.09
C SER A 463 9.57 18.61 40.74
N ALA A 464 10.20 19.33 39.83
CA ALA A 464 9.64 19.78 38.57
C ALA A 464 9.08 18.66 37.70
N VAL A 465 7.75 18.57 37.58
CA VAL A 465 7.06 17.90 36.47
C VAL A 465 6.64 19.03 35.51
N THR A 466 7.25 19.04 34.34
CA THR A 466 6.91 20.01 33.28
C THR A 466 5.51 19.71 32.78
N ASP A 467 4.53 20.56 33.19
CA ASP A 467 3.25 20.69 32.48
C ASP A 467 3.57 21.11 31.04
N ASP A 468 3.41 20.20 30.08
CA ASP A 468 3.76 20.41 28.67
C ASP A 468 2.75 21.33 27.95
N SER A 469 1.88 22.02 28.72
CA SER A 469 0.94 22.97 28.17
C SER A 469 1.59 24.35 27.96
N LEU A 470 1.40 24.90 26.76
CA LEU A 470 1.94 26.19 26.36
C LEU A 470 0.92 27.31 26.64
N ILE A 471 1.28 28.28 27.50
CA ILE A 471 0.47 29.48 27.68
C ILE A 471 0.75 30.42 26.49
N VAL A 472 -0.31 30.84 25.80
CA VAL A 472 -0.23 31.68 24.59
C VAL A 472 -1.27 32.80 24.65
N SER A 473 -1.04 33.90 23.93
CA SER A 473 -2.09 34.93 23.80
C SER A 473 -3.24 34.42 22.92
N GLN A 474 -4.45 34.94 23.14
CA GLN A 474 -5.60 34.65 22.30
C GLN A 474 -5.31 34.99 20.83
N SER A 475 -4.60 36.08 20.54
CA SER A 475 -4.27 36.52 19.19
C SER A 475 -3.33 35.55 18.48
N SER A 476 -2.30 35.05 19.14
CA SER A 476 -1.37 34.08 18.57
C SER A 476 -2.02 32.71 18.38
N TYR A 477 -2.94 32.32 19.26
CA TYR A 477 -3.76 31.12 19.11
C TYR A 477 -4.67 31.18 17.88
N ASP A 478 -5.42 32.31 17.74
CA ASP A 478 -6.30 32.53 16.59
C ASP A 478 -5.52 32.55 15.26
N GLN A 479 -4.30 33.13 15.26
CA GLN A 479 -3.41 33.12 14.10
C GLN A 479 -3.00 31.70 13.71
N LYS A 480 -2.60 30.86 14.67
CA LYS A 480 -2.25 29.46 14.41
C LYS A 480 -3.44 28.64 13.88
N ILE A 481 -4.66 28.93 14.37
CA ILE A 481 -5.87 28.31 13.80
C ILE A 481 -6.09 28.76 12.36
N ALA A 482 -5.91 30.04 12.06
CA ALA A 482 -6.03 30.56 10.71
C ALA A 482 -4.98 29.94 9.76
N ASP A 483 -3.75 29.78 10.23
CA ASP A 483 -2.68 29.12 9.48
C ASP A 483 -3.01 27.65 9.18
N LEU A 484 -3.57 26.91 10.15
CA LEU A 484 -4.04 25.54 9.96
C LEU A 484 -5.20 25.45 8.97
N ASP A 485 -6.13 26.41 9.04
CA ASP A 485 -7.27 26.51 8.13
C ASP A 485 -6.82 26.81 6.70
N GLU A 486 -5.88 27.75 6.50
CA GLU A 486 -5.29 28.04 5.19
C GLU A 486 -4.57 26.80 4.62
N LEU A 487 -3.77 26.15 5.47
CA LEU A 487 -3.05 24.94 5.06
C LEU A 487 -4.00 23.83 4.59
N THR A 488 -5.08 23.61 5.35
CA THR A 488 -6.02 22.50 5.12
C THR A 488 -7.00 22.80 3.99
N LYS A 489 -7.50 24.04 3.89
CA LYS A 489 -8.56 24.42 2.95
C LYS A 489 -8.03 24.95 1.61
N VAL A 490 -6.77 25.42 1.57
CA VAL A 490 -6.16 26.01 0.37
C VAL A 490 -4.96 25.21 -0.09
N LYS A 491 -3.87 25.15 0.67
CA LYS A 491 -2.58 24.61 0.21
C LYS A 491 -2.60 23.10 -0.08
N ILE A 492 -3.23 22.31 0.80
CA ILE A 492 -3.32 20.85 0.58
C ILE A 492 -4.20 20.52 -0.64
N PRO A 493 -5.39 21.12 -0.84
CA PRO A 493 -6.16 20.92 -2.08
C PRO A 493 -5.43 21.39 -3.35
N GLU A 494 -4.74 22.54 -3.33
CA GLU A 494 -3.94 23.03 -4.46
C GLU A 494 -2.82 22.04 -4.84
N ASN A 495 -2.11 21.52 -3.86
CA ASN A 495 -1.10 20.49 -4.08
C ASN A 495 -1.71 19.18 -4.60
N SER A 496 -2.91 18.80 -4.14
CA SER A 496 -3.62 17.62 -4.66
C SER A 496 -3.97 17.78 -6.14
N LEU A 497 -4.40 18.99 -6.55
CA LEU A 497 -4.65 19.32 -7.96
C LEU A 497 -3.36 19.30 -8.78
N ALA A 498 -2.25 19.81 -8.25
CA ALA A 498 -0.94 19.76 -8.90
C ALA A 498 -0.48 18.31 -9.15
N ILE A 499 -0.71 17.40 -8.18
CA ILE A 499 -0.43 15.98 -8.34
C ILE A 499 -1.31 15.35 -9.43
N GLU A 500 -2.59 15.73 -9.49
CA GLU A 500 -3.52 15.25 -10.51
C GLU A 500 -3.09 15.71 -11.91
N THR A 501 -2.80 17.01 -12.08
CA THR A 501 -2.32 17.60 -13.34
C THR A 501 -1.01 16.93 -13.79
N ALA A 502 -0.06 16.74 -12.87
CA ALA A 502 1.19 16.07 -13.20
C ALA A 502 1.00 14.60 -13.64
N ARG A 503 -0.03 13.91 -13.14
CA ARG A 503 -0.39 12.56 -13.59
C ARG A 503 -0.92 12.50 -15.01
N GLU A 504 -1.61 13.53 -15.45
CA GLU A 504 -2.17 13.60 -16.81
C GLU A 504 -1.08 13.72 -17.88
N HIS A 505 0.11 14.21 -17.53
CA HIS A 505 1.25 14.34 -18.45
C HIS A 505 1.97 13.01 -18.78
N GLY A 506 1.56 11.88 -18.19
CA GLY A 506 2.10 10.52 -18.48
C GLY A 506 3.35 10.21 -17.71
N ASP A 507 4.11 9.23 -18.14
CA ASP A 507 5.21 8.50 -17.49
C ASP A 507 5.67 9.01 -16.10
N LEU A 508 5.06 8.45 -15.05
CA LEU A 508 5.24 8.89 -13.66
C LEU A 508 6.68 8.69 -13.13
N ARG A 509 7.50 7.87 -13.79
CA ARG A 509 8.86 7.58 -13.33
C ARG A 509 9.84 8.68 -13.68
N GLU A 510 9.63 9.35 -14.80
CA GLU A 510 10.50 10.43 -15.29
C GLU A 510 9.86 11.83 -15.10
N ASN A 511 8.66 11.89 -14.52
CA ASN A 511 7.94 13.14 -14.32
C ASN A 511 8.43 13.88 -13.07
N ALA A 512 9.32 14.86 -13.28
CA ALA A 512 9.89 15.69 -12.20
C ALA A 512 8.80 16.50 -11.46
N GLU A 513 7.76 16.98 -12.13
CA GLU A 513 6.66 17.75 -11.52
C GLU A 513 5.84 16.88 -10.57
N TYR A 514 5.58 15.63 -10.94
CA TYR A 514 4.91 14.67 -10.06
C TYR A 514 5.71 14.41 -8.78
N HIS A 515 7.03 14.21 -8.90
CA HIS A 515 7.90 13.98 -7.73
C HIS A 515 7.97 15.22 -6.84
N MET A 516 8.11 16.41 -7.41
CA MET A 516 8.10 17.67 -6.64
C MET A 516 6.78 17.86 -5.89
N ALA A 517 5.64 17.69 -6.55
CA ALA A 517 4.32 17.83 -5.92
C ALA A 517 4.09 16.78 -4.81
N LYS A 518 4.64 15.56 -4.96
CA LYS A 518 4.60 14.52 -3.91
C LYS A 518 5.49 14.84 -2.71
N ASP A 519 6.64 15.43 -2.93
CA ASP A 519 7.52 15.85 -1.83
C ASP A 519 6.93 17.07 -1.10
N GLU A 520 6.36 18.01 -1.83
CA GLU A 520 5.59 19.11 -1.23
C GLU A 520 4.42 18.59 -0.40
N GLN A 521 3.68 17.57 -0.86
CA GLN A 521 2.60 16.94 -0.08
C GLN A 521 3.09 16.46 1.28
N LYS A 522 4.27 15.82 1.34
CA LYS A 522 4.86 15.35 2.60
C LYS A 522 5.14 16.52 3.56
N VAL A 523 5.69 17.62 3.03
CA VAL A 523 6.00 18.83 3.82
C VAL A 523 4.72 19.46 4.37
N LEU A 524 3.67 19.60 3.54
CA LEU A 524 2.39 20.16 3.96
C LEU A 524 1.70 19.31 5.03
N LEU A 525 1.72 17.98 4.90
CA LEU A 525 1.15 17.07 5.89
C LEU A 525 1.94 17.07 7.22
N ALA A 526 3.28 17.14 7.15
CA ALA A 526 4.12 17.29 8.34
C ALA A 526 3.83 18.61 9.06
N ARG A 527 3.69 19.71 8.30
CA ARG A 527 3.33 21.03 8.87
C ARG A 527 1.93 21.05 9.48
N GLN A 528 0.97 20.36 8.87
CA GLN A 528 -0.38 20.19 9.43
C GLN A 528 -0.33 19.48 10.79
N SER A 529 0.42 18.37 10.87
CA SER A 529 0.57 17.61 12.11
C SER A 529 1.25 18.44 13.21
N GLU A 530 2.28 19.21 12.88
CA GLU A 530 2.96 20.12 13.81
C GLU A 530 2.01 21.20 14.36
N LEU A 531 1.28 21.89 13.47
CA LEU A 531 0.32 22.92 13.87
C LEU A 531 -0.79 22.34 14.74
N GLN A 532 -1.30 21.15 14.41
CA GLN A 532 -2.31 20.47 15.23
C GLN A 532 -1.77 20.13 16.62
N ALA A 533 -0.57 19.59 16.72
CA ALA A 533 0.07 19.27 17.99
C ALA A 533 0.32 20.53 18.84
N ASP A 534 0.77 21.62 18.23
CA ASP A 534 0.96 22.90 18.89
C ASP A 534 -0.36 23.43 19.47
N ILE A 535 -1.43 23.46 18.64
CA ILE A 535 -2.75 23.96 19.04
C ILE A 535 -3.33 23.12 20.20
N MET A 536 -3.12 21.77 20.15
CA MET A 536 -3.61 20.87 21.22
C MET A 536 -2.94 21.12 22.57
N ARG A 537 -1.66 21.55 22.58
CA ARG A 537 -0.91 21.86 23.81
C ARG A 537 -1.12 23.28 24.29
N ALA A 538 -1.70 24.16 23.48
CA ALA A 538 -1.85 25.57 23.77
C ALA A 538 -3.01 25.84 24.76
N LYS A 539 -2.76 26.68 25.75
CA LYS A 539 -3.75 27.28 26.63
C LYS A 539 -3.85 28.76 26.31
N PRO A 540 -4.83 29.21 25.54
CA PRO A 540 -5.00 30.61 25.22
C PRO A 540 -5.43 31.41 26.47
N THR A 541 -4.86 32.60 26.65
CA THR A 541 -5.17 33.51 27.74
C THR A 541 -5.21 34.96 27.25
N ASP A 542 -5.98 35.78 27.95
CA ASP A 542 -6.01 37.23 27.77
C ASP A 542 -5.13 37.98 28.79
N PHE A 543 -4.39 37.24 29.64
CA PHE A 543 -3.50 37.73 30.68
C PHE A 543 -4.16 38.64 31.75
N THR A 544 -5.48 38.53 31.94
CA THR A 544 -6.21 39.35 32.93
C THR A 544 -5.89 38.98 34.37
N ASP A 545 -5.49 37.71 34.61
CA ASP A 545 -5.25 37.20 35.97
C ASP A 545 -3.85 37.50 36.51
N VAL A 546 -3.03 38.24 35.79
CA VAL A 546 -1.64 38.55 36.18
C VAL A 546 -1.64 39.62 37.30
N THR A 547 -0.90 39.33 38.37
CA THR A 547 -0.70 40.27 39.49
C THR A 547 0.48 41.20 39.24
N SER A 548 0.48 42.38 39.86
CA SER A 548 1.59 43.36 39.80
C SER A 548 2.67 43.15 40.88
N ASP A 549 2.57 42.08 41.67
CA ASP A 549 3.47 41.84 42.80
C ASP A 549 4.79 41.14 42.40
N SER A 550 4.74 40.42 41.30
CA SER A 550 5.91 39.72 40.71
C SER A 550 5.75 39.60 39.21
N VAL A 551 6.88 39.41 38.49
CA VAL A 551 6.86 39.20 37.04
C VAL A 551 6.17 37.90 36.73
N GLY A 552 5.07 37.97 35.97
CA GLY A 552 4.31 36.85 35.44
C GLY A 552 4.21 36.92 33.92
N ILE A 553 3.55 35.89 33.33
CA ILE A 553 3.24 35.91 31.91
C ILE A 553 2.11 36.91 31.68
N GLY A 554 2.35 37.98 30.94
CA GLY A 554 1.47 39.13 30.81
C GLY A 554 1.96 40.39 31.57
N SER A 555 3.21 40.39 32.05
CA SER A 555 3.82 41.56 32.74
C SER A 555 4.66 42.41 31.80
N ILE A 556 4.65 43.70 32.01
CA ILE A 556 5.61 44.66 31.46
C ILE A 556 6.62 44.96 32.55
N VAL A 557 7.89 44.73 32.27
CA VAL A 557 9.02 44.83 33.19
C VAL A 557 9.96 45.94 32.73
N GLN A 558 10.24 46.90 33.60
CA GLN A 558 11.28 47.91 33.40
C GLN A 558 12.56 47.42 34.07
N LEU A 559 13.60 47.22 33.28
CA LEU A 559 14.91 46.78 33.75
C LEU A 559 15.93 47.93 33.66
N LEU A 560 16.67 48.16 34.74
CA LEU A 560 17.77 49.08 34.77
C LEU A 560 19.09 48.30 34.67
N ASP A 561 19.84 48.53 33.63
CA ASP A 561 21.21 48.00 33.51
C ASP A 561 22.12 48.70 34.52
N GLN A 562 22.62 47.94 35.47
CA GLN A 562 23.50 48.51 36.53
C GLN A 562 24.89 48.92 36.03
N THR A 563 25.27 48.49 34.82
CA THR A 563 26.56 48.81 34.23
C THR A 563 26.51 50.12 33.42
N THR A 564 25.45 50.26 32.60
CA THR A 564 25.27 51.41 31.69
C THR A 564 24.33 52.47 32.21
N ASN A 565 23.58 52.18 33.25
CA ASN A 565 22.50 52.99 33.83
C ASN A 565 21.37 53.33 32.82
N GLN A 566 21.15 52.45 31.84
CA GLN A 566 20.09 52.58 30.84
C GLN A 566 18.86 51.78 31.26
N GLU A 567 17.68 52.33 30.98
CA GLU A 567 16.41 51.63 31.20
C GLU A 567 15.95 50.91 29.93
N HIS A 568 15.54 49.66 30.09
CA HIS A 568 14.94 48.85 29.03
C HIS A 568 13.61 48.33 29.50
N THR A 569 12.61 48.39 28.63
CA THR A 569 11.28 47.88 28.92
C THR A 569 10.99 46.66 28.09
N TYR A 570 10.67 45.55 28.74
CA TYR A 570 10.31 44.29 28.10
C TYR A 570 8.91 43.89 28.53
N THR A 571 8.19 43.26 27.59
CA THR A 571 6.89 42.65 27.86
C THR A 571 7.04 41.14 27.83
N VAL A 572 6.71 40.43 28.91
CA VAL A 572 6.79 38.97 28.98
C VAL A 572 5.41 38.40 28.64
N LEU A 573 5.26 37.74 27.51
CA LEU A 573 4.02 37.14 27.03
C LEU A 573 4.14 35.62 26.82
N GLY A 574 3.18 35.05 26.13
CA GLY A 574 3.05 33.60 25.88
C GLY A 574 4.15 33.02 25.02
N ALA A 575 4.08 31.70 24.86
CA ALA A 575 5.11 30.92 24.15
C ALA A 575 5.28 31.35 22.69
N TRP A 576 4.23 31.78 22.02
CA TRP A 576 4.21 32.17 20.61
C TRP A 576 4.26 33.66 20.34
N ASP A 577 4.33 34.48 21.40
CA ASP A 577 4.16 35.94 21.34
C ASP A 577 5.49 36.70 21.26
N SER A 578 6.61 36.02 20.93
CA SER A 578 7.92 36.68 20.85
C SER A 578 7.98 37.64 19.66
N ASP A 579 8.27 38.91 19.96
CA ASP A 579 8.49 39.96 18.96
C ASP A 579 9.65 40.86 19.44
N PRO A 580 10.88 40.60 19.00
CA PRO A 580 12.07 41.37 19.39
C PRO A 580 12.00 42.85 18.99
N ASP A 581 11.32 43.18 17.89
CA ASP A 581 11.24 44.56 17.39
C ASP A 581 10.39 45.44 18.32
N ASN A 582 9.41 44.84 19.02
CA ASN A 582 8.55 45.50 20.00
C ASN A 582 8.95 45.20 21.45
N ASN A 583 10.13 44.61 21.69
CA ASN A 583 10.61 44.17 23.00
C ASN A 583 9.64 43.22 23.75
N ILE A 584 8.96 42.35 22.97
CA ILE A 584 8.11 41.33 23.53
C ILE A 584 8.92 40.02 23.60
N LEU A 585 8.99 39.45 24.80
CA LEU A 585 9.71 38.23 25.10
C LEU A 585 8.70 37.11 25.37
N SER A 586 8.91 35.96 24.74
CA SER A 586 8.25 34.74 25.21
C SER A 586 8.81 34.32 26.57
N TYR A 587 7.92 33.88 27.46
CA TYR A 587 8.34 33.37 28.76
C TYR A 587 9.28 32.15 28.68
N LEU A 588 9.35 31.48 27.54
CA LEU A 588 10.27 30.36 27.27
C LEU A 588 11.68 30.80 26.89
N THR A 589 11.88 32.07 26.57
CA THR A 589 13.23 32.59 26.28
C THR A 589 14.10 32.61 27.56
N PRO A 590 15.44 32.46 27.44
CA PRO A 590 16.32 32.49 28.62
C PRO A 590 16.12 33.70 29.50
N LEU A 591 15.96 34.89 28.90
CA LEU A 591 15.69 36.12 29.66
C LEU A 591 14.28 36.09 30.28
N GLY A 592 13.26 35.63 29.55
CA GLY A 592 11.90 35.48 30.05
C GLY A 592 11.84 34.57 31.28
N GLN A 593 12.49 33.39 31.20
CA GLN A 593 12.56 32.45 32.35
C GLN A 593 13.26 33.03 33.57
N MET A 594 14.34 33.80 33.38
CA MET A 594 15.07 34.43 34.48
C MET A 594 14.26 35.57 35.15
N LEU A 595 13.37 36.22 34.41
CA LEU A 595 12.53 37.29 34.90
C LEU A 595 11.31 36.79 35.67
N LEU A 596 10.77 35.63 35.30
CA LEU A 596 9.57 35.08 35.95
C LEU A 596 9.75 34.94 37.46
N GLY A 597 8.72 35.40 38.22
CA GLY A 597 8.69 35.37 39.67
C GLY A 597 9.54 36.45 40.35
N LYS A 598 10.29 37.29 39.64
CA LYS A 598 11.06 38.39 40.20
C LYS A 598 10.16 39.53 40.66
N LYS A 599 10.59 40.25 41.69
CA LYS A 599 9.91 41.40 42.25
C LYS A 599 10.66 42.68 41.95
N ILE A 600 10.03 43.82 42.20
CA ILE A 600 10.69 45.13 42.13
C ILE A 600 11.88 45.12 43.09
N ASP A 601 13.00 45.68 42.66
CA ASP A 601 14.31 45.71 43.28
C ASP A 601 15.14 44.42 43.20
N ASP A 602 14.61 43.33 42.64
CA ASP A 602 15.39 42.10 42.40
C ASP A 602 16.43 42.30 41.29
N ILE A 603 17.56 41.57 41.45
CA ILE A 603 18.69 41.62 40.51
C ILE A 603 18.69 40.33 39.70
N VAL A 604 18.76 40.47 38.36
CA VAL A 604 18.88 39.36 37.39
C VAL A 604 20.22 39.50 36.68
N LYS A 605 20.95 38.40 36.62
CA LYS A 605 22.24 38.31 35.87
C LYS A 605 22.04 37.49 34.63
N THR A 606 22.34 38.04 33.47
CA THR A 606 22.32 37.35 32.18
C THR A 606 23.74 37.22 31.67
N ASP A 607 24.09 36.03 31.22
CA ASP A 607 25.34 35.79 30.50
C ASP A 607 25.01 35.58 29.02
N VAL A 608 25.35 36.55 28.19
CA VAL A 608 25.19 36.47 26.74
C VAL A 608 26.55 36.49 26.11
N GLU A 609 26.99 35.39 25.57
CA GLU A 609 28.29 35.20 24.88
C GLU A 609 29.50 35.60 25.74
N GLY A 610 29.49 35.34 27.06
CA GLY A 610 30.56 35.66 27.98
C GLY A 610 30.51 37.07 28.53
N ASN A 611 29.51 37.89 28.17
CA ASN A 611 29.27 39.23 28.76
C ASN A 611 28.17 39.12 29.84
N VAL A 612 28.57 39.21 31.09
CA VAL A 612 27.63 39.20 32.24
C VAL A 612 27.03 40.59 32.35
N GLN A 613 25.73 40.69 32.02
CA GLN A 613 24.94 41.91 32.27
C GLN A 613 24.13 41.73 33.54
N THR A 614 24.10 42.81 34.36
CA THR A 614 23.34 42.81 35.64
C THR A 614 22.20 43.80 35.54
N TRP A 615 20.99 43.28 35.59
CA TRP A 615 19.76 44.01 35.47
C TRP A 615 19.06 44.12 36.84
N LYS A 616 18.53 45.29 37.18
CA LYS A 616 17.68 45.49 38.33
C LYS A 616 16.26 45.74 37.85
N VAL A 617 15.29 45.01 38.41
CA VAL A 617 13.86 45.27 38.15
C VAL A 617 13.47 46.60 38.80
N HIS A 618 13.22 47.61 37.98
CA HIS A 618 12.92 48.96 38.43
C HIS A 618 11.40 49.26 38.50
N GLY A 619 10.64 48.66 37.61
CA GLY A 619 9.19 48.83 37.55
C GLY A 619 8.48 47.61 36.99
N LEU A 620 7.24 47.42 37.42
CA LEU A 620 6.38 46.31 37.00
C LEU A 620 4.96 46.83 36.76
N SER A 621 4.35 46.47 35.64
CA SER A 621 2.96 46.79 35.31
C SER A 621 2.35 45.66 34.48
N ARG A 622 1.03 45.61 34.40
CA ARG A 622 0.31 44.60 33.64
C ARG A 622 0.18 45.04 32.19
N TRP A 623 0.35 44.08 31.26
CA TRP A 623 0.19 44.35 29.85
C TRP A 623 -1.25 44.74 29.47
N VAL A 624 -2.23 44.14 30.15
CA VAL A 624 -3.67 44.41 29.92
C VAL A 624 -4.06 45.87 30.21
N ASP A 625 -3.35 46.53 31.15
CA ASP A 625 -3.65 47.91 31.54
C ASP A 625 -3.12 48.95 30.53
N LYS A 626 -2.32 48.51 29.54
CA LYS A 626 -1.68 49.35 28.52
C LYS A 626 -2.37 49.23 27.15
N LYS A 627 -3.32 48.28 27.02
CA LYS A 627 -4.12 48.04 25.84
C LYS A 627 -5.39 48.89 25.95
#